data_3902ecefc79de5e2f8f8890319cd62d3
#
_entry.id   3902ecefc79de5e2f8f8890319cd62d3
#
_cell.length_a   1.000
_cell.length_b   1.000
_cell.length_c   1.000
_cell.angle_alpha   90.00
_cell.angle_beta   90.00
_cell.angle_gamma   90.00
#
_symmetry.space_group_name_H-M   'P 1'
#
loop_
_entity.id
_entity.type
_entity.pdbx_description
1 polymer ?
#
loop_
_entity_poly.entity_id
_entity_poly.type
_entity_poly.pdbx_seq_one_letter_code
_entity_poly.pdbx_strand_id
1 'polypeptide(L)'
;MNARLSSFFAALAVQLTAVAAVVELSTGAASCCVDLDGARILSYRANGVEVLLNDDPPQTNAIDWAHGGIPICWPRFGVDATGKIHGTAWRRTFAVSRRLVEPSRSELVLGLSEGPAKLEYFIVLTDCLSLEMVTTNTGTNEFMCSYGFHPYLRVAERDRTTVDGIDALAFEDDPSRDSPERGVWRGMLALTSSIDRIFRMPDAGSHGVFAIHDRAGGRIAYIECLGANHVNVWNPGSEKNCPGVVPGDEWRRFACVEPILVGGVDGSPLPIPPGKRRSLKMTIRSVKCEQDAAR
;
A
#
# COMPACT_ATOMS: atom_id res chain seq x y z
N MET A 1 -33.10 -12.04 66.60
CA MET A 1 -33.56 -12.55 65.26
C MET A 1 -32.98 -11.63 64.20
N ASN A 2 -31.76 -11.92 63.75
CA ASN A 2 -31.02 -11.10 62.81
C ASN A 2 -30.93 -11.84 61.48
N ALA A 3 -31.69 -11.39 60.49
CA ALA A 3 -31.64 -11.89 59.13
C ALA A 3 -30.48 -11.16 58.38
N ARG A 4 -29.46 -11.89 57.95
CA ARG A 4 -28.39 -11.40 57.04
C ARG A 4 -28.89 -11.53 55.61
N LEU A 5 -29.03 -10.40 54.92
CA LEU A 5 -29.18 -10.35 53.46
C LEU A 5 -27.80 -10.55 52.82
N SER A 6 -27.65 -11.68 52.13
CA SER A 6 -26.51 -11.94 51.24
C SER A 6 -26.84 -11.39 49.85
N SER A 7 -26.19 -10.31 49.47
CA SER A 7 -26.24 -9.77 48.09
C SER A 7 -25.31 -10.57 47.19
N PHE A 8 -25.88 -11.32 46.24
CA PHE A 8 -25.15 -11.95 45.13
C PHE A 8 -24.84 -10.89 44.08
N PHE A 9 -23.59 -10.49 43.97
CA PHE A 9 -23.11 -9.79 42.79
C PHE A 9 -22.82 -10.84 41.71
N ALA A 10 -23.66 -10.90 40.69
CA ALA A 10 -23.36 -11.63 39.45
C ALA A 10 -22.39 -10.82 38.64
N ALA A 11 -21.14 -11.24 38.57
CA ALA A 11 -20.16 -10.67 37.67
C ALA A 11 -20.53 -11.05 36.21
N LEU A 12 -20.96 -10.09 35.44
CA LEU A 12 -21.19 -10.24 33.98
C LEU A 12 -19.81 -10.36 33.31
N ALA A 13 -19.41 -11.59 33.02
CA ALA A 13 -18.21 -11.83 32.19
C ALA A 13 -18.52 -11.41 30.76
N VAL A 14 -18.02 -10.24 30.36
CA VAL A 14 -17.97 -9.85 28.94
C VAL A 14 -16.99 -10.80 28.27
N GLN A 15 -17.50 -11.78 27.56
CA GLN A 15 -16.68 -12.55 26.61
C GLN A 15 -16.26 -11.60 25.51
N LEU A 16 -15.01 -11.16 25.54
CA LEU A 16 -14.32 -10.58 24.37
C LEU A 16 -14.23 -11.71 23.34
N THR A 17 -15.16 -11.72 22.38
CA THR A 17 -14.98 -12.49 21.15
C THR A 17 -13.73 -11.93 20.46
N ALA A 18 -12.72 -12.77 20.24
CA ALA A 18 -11.56 -12.41 19.45
C ALA A 18 -12.09 -11.91 18.10
N VAL A 19 -11.84 -10.64 17.79
CA VAL A 19 -12.13 -10.08 16.46
C VAL A 19 -11.22 -10.83 15.50
N ALA A 20 -11.77 -11.40 14.42
CA ALA A 20 -10.95 -12.03 13.39
C ALA A 20 -9.93 -10.99 12.90
N ALA A 21 -8.64 -11.35 12.92
CA ALA A 21 -7.56 -10.47 12.48
C ALA A 21 -7.72 -10.08 11.01
N VAL A 22 -8.39 -10.91 10.20
CA VAL A 22 -8.61 -10.71 8.76
C VAL A 22 -10.08 -10.40 8.48
N VAL A 23 -10.30 -9.35 7.66
CA VAL A 23 -11.64 -8.94 7.19
C VAL A 23 -11.73 -9.18 5.70
N GLU A 24 -12.78 -9.91 5.30
CA GLU A 24 -13.10 -10.11 3.89
C GLU A 24 -14.15 -9.10 3.41
N LEU A 25 -13.91 -8.52 2.23
CA LEU A 25 -14.82 -7.70 1.46
C LEU A 25 -15.08 -8.38 0.11
N SER A 26 -16.31 -8.29 -0.37
CA SER A 26 -16.68 -8.86 -1.66
C SER A 26 -17.77 -8.04 -2.35
N THR A 27 -17.75 -8.09 -3.67
CA THR A 27 -18.82 -7.64 -4.57
C THR A 27 -19.06 -8.72 -5.61
N GLY A 28 -19.99 -8.50 -6.53
CA GLY A 28 -20.21 -9.43 -7.66
C GLY A 28 -18.99 -9.55 -8.61
N ALA A 29 -18.09 -8.57 -8.62
CA ALA A 29 -16.96 -8.50 -9.56
C ALA A 29 -15.60 -8.67 -8.90
N ALA A 30 -15.49 -8.48 -7.58
CA ALA A 30 -14.19 -8.43 -6.90
C ALA A 30 -14.27 -8.96 -5.46
N SER A 31 -13.12 -9.38 -4.92
CA SER A 31 -12.93 -9.69 -3.50
C SER A 31 -11.60 -9.12 -2.99
N CYS A 32 -11.56 -8.83 -1.70
CA CYS A 32 -10.40 -8.27 -1.03
C CYS A 32 -10.31 -8.81 0.40
N CYS A 33 -9.11 -9.22 0.83
CA CYS A 33 -8.81 -9.64 2.19
C CYS A 33 -7.91 -8.59 2.84
N VAL A 34 -8.27 -8.15 4.05
CA VAL A 34 -7.57 -7.10 4.80
C VAL A 34 -7.14 -7.66 6.14
N ASP A 35 -5.86 -7.63 6.43
CA ASP A 35 -5.32 -7.90 7.76
C ASP A 35 -5.46 -6.65 8.63
N LEU A 36 -6.08 -6.76 9.78
CA LEU A 36 -6.19 -5.65 10.74
C LEU A 36 -4.85 -5.33 11.42
N ASP A 37 -3.93 -6.29 11.47
CA ASP A 37 -2.57 -6.06 11.91
C ASP A 37 -1.76 -5.49 10.74
N GLY A 38 -1.45 -4.20 10.83
CA GLY A 38 -0.79 -3.42 9.77
C GLY A 38 -1.73 -2.85 8.71
N ALA A 39 -3.04 -3.13 8.77
CA ALA A 39 -4.04 -2.72 7.77
C ALA A 39 -3.65 -3.12 6.33
N ARG A 40 -2.91 -4.23 6.19
CA ARG A 40 -2.38 -4.71 4.92
C ARG A 40 -3.48 -5.35 4.08
N ILE A 41 -3.59 -4.97 2.83
CA ILE A 41 -4.38 -5.73 1.85
C ILE A 41 -3.60 -6.99 1.52
N LEU A 42 -4.10 -8.15 1.91
CA LEU A 42 -3.44 -9.44 1.67
C LEU A 42 -3.72 -9.97 0.27
N SER A 43 -4.93 -9.76 -0.23
CA SER A 43 -5.39 -10.25 -1.53
C SER A 43 -6.38 -9.26 -2.13
N TYR A 44 -6.30 -9.07 -3.44
CA TYR A 44 -7.31 -8.40 -4.25
C TYR A 44 -7.52 -9.20 -5.53
N ARG A 45 -8.74 -9.68 -5.73
CA ARG A 45 -9.13 -10.42 -6.92
C ARG A 45 -10.13 -9.61 -7.73
N ALA A 46 -9.81 -9.37 -8.98
CA ALA A 46 -10.71 -8.75 -9.95
C ALA A 46 -11.16 -9.82 -10.95
N ASN A 47 -12.48 -10.00 -11.11
CA ASN A 47 -13.06 -11.04 -11.98
C ASN A 47 -12.45 -12.43 -11.73
N GLY A 48 -12.25 -12.78 -10.44
CA GLY A 48 -11.69 -14.06 -10.03
C GLY A 48 -10.16 -14.22 -10.18
N VAL A 49 -9.46 -13.22 -10.72
CA VAL A 49 -8.01 -13.26 -10.93
C VAL A 49 -7.29 -12.47 -9.83
N GLU A 50 -6.28 -13.07 -9.20
CA GLU A 50 -5.44 -12.41 -8.20
C GLU A 50 -4.58 -11.32 -8.85
N VAL A 51 -4.62 -10.11 -8.31
CA VAL A 51 -3.92 -8.91 -8.80
C VAL A 51 -2.64 -8.64 -8.04
N LEU A 52 -2.56 -9.13 -6.80
CA LEU A 52 -1.41 -8.89 -5.91
C LEU A 52 -0.51 -10.13 -5.84
N LEU A 53 0.77 -9.92 -5.62
CA LEU A 53 1.62 -10.94 -5.05
C LEU A 53 1.22 -11.08 -3.59
N ASN A 54 0.84 -12.26 -3.17
CA ASN A 54 0.49 -12.58 -1.79
C ASN A 54 1.30 -13.76 -1.31
N ASP A 55 1.78 -13.68 -0.10
CA ASP A 55 2.40 -14.80 0.61
C ASP A 55 1.32 -15.53 1.40
N ASP A 56 1.32 -16.86 1.31
CA ASP A 56 0.47 -17.72 2.13
C ASP A 56 1.35 -18.80 2.78
N PRO A 57 1.65 -18.72 4.08
CA PRO A 57 1.26 -17.67 5.03
C PRO A 57 2.03 -16.34 4.84
N PRO A 58 1.47 -15.21 5.30
CA PRO A 58 2.15 -13.91 5.27
C PRO A 58 3.50 -13.99 5.99
N GLN A 59 4.54 -13.50 5.32
CA GLN A 59 5.90 -13.54 5.85
C GLN A 59 6.44 -12.11 6.02
N THR A 60 7.32 -11.92 7.01
CA THR A 60 8.21 -10.79 7.08
C THR A 60 9.57 -11.20 6.49
N ASN A 61 10.21 -10.31 5.77
CA ASN A 61 11.55 -10.55 5.23
C ASN A 61 12.64 -10.34 6.29
N ALA A 62 13.91 -10.55 5.90
CA ALA A 62 15.06 -10.42 6.82
C ALA A 62 15.23 -9.03 7.42
N ILE A 63 14.69 -7.98 6.79
CA ILE A 63 14.66 -6.62 7.33
C ILE A 63 13.36 -6.33 8.13
N ASP A 64 12.59 -7.37 8.44
CA ASP A 64 11.36 -7.31 9.21
C ASP A 64 10.33 -6.36 8.58
N TRP A 65 10.20 -6.40 7.24
CA TRP A 65 9.19 -5.67 6.46
C TRP A 65 8.13 -6.62 5.93
N ALA A 66 6.88 -6.15 5.91
CA ALA A 66 5.76 -6.88 5.32
C ALA A 66 5.95 -7.04 3.81
N HIS A 67 6.15 -8.28 3.34
CA HIS A 67 6.29 -8.62 1.94
C HIS A 67 4.94 -9.05 1.35
N GLY A 68 4.67 -8.67 0.11
CA GLY A 68 3.44 -9.03 -0.59
C GLY A 68 2.21 -8.20 -0.21
N GLY A 69 1.16 -8.29 -1.02
CA GLY A 69 -0.06 -7.52 -0.85
C GLY A 69 0.11 -6.01 -1.05
N ILE A 70 -0.56 -5.21 -0.21
CA ILE A 70 -0.39 -3.76 -0.17
C ILE A 70 -0.17 -3.33 1.28
N PRO A 71 1.06 -3.33 1.77
CA PRO A 71 1.40 -2.66 3.02
C PRO A 71 1.25 -1.14 2.88
N ILE A 72 1.04 -0.46 4.02
CA ILE A 72 1.03 1.00 4.08
C ILE A 72 2.28 1.50 4.79
N CYS A 73 2.90 2.53 4.22
CA CYS A 73 4.05 3.23 4.81
C CYS A 73 3.52 4.45 5.55
N TRP A 74 3.52 4.44 6.89
CA TRP A 74 3.02 5.55 7.70
C TRP A 74 3.60 5.46 9.14
N PRO A 75 3.95 6.55 9.83
CA PRO A 75 3.95 7.95 9.40
C PRO A 75 5.21 8.34 8.61
N ARG A 76 5.93 7.37 8.08
CA ARG A 76 7.11 7.57 7.26
C ARG A 76 7.13 6.65 6.04
N PHE A 77 7.57 7.18 4.90
CA PHE A 77 8.01 6.43 3.74
C PHE A 77 9.54 6.38 3.71
N GLY A 78 10.14 5.27 3.26
CA GLY A 78 11.59 5.08 3.24
C GLY A 78 12.17 4.76 4.62
N VAL A 79 13.49 4.89 4.74
CA VAL A 79 14.25 4.57 5.96
C VAL A 79 14.36 5.81 6.84
N ASP A 80 14.17 5.65 8.16
CA ASP A 80 14.37 6.73 9.12
C ASP A 80 15.85 6.79 9.61
N ALA A 81 16.18 7.83 10.38
CA ALA A 81 17.51 8.03 10.95
C ALA A 81 17.98 6.90 11.90
N THR A 82 17.07 6.02 12.33
CA THR A 82 17.38 4.85 13.18
C THR A 82 17.51 3.55 12.38
N GLY A 83 17.38 3.61 11.06
CA GLY A 83 17.42 2.46 10.16
C GLY A 83 16.10 1.67 10.06
N LYS A 84 15.00 2.19 10.64
CA LYS A 84 13.68 1.55 10.53
C LYS A 84 13.01 1.96 9.21
N ILE A 85 12.39 0.98 8.57
CA ILE A 85 11.76 1.16 7.27
C ILE A 85 10.26 1.41 7.39
N HIS A 86 9.75 2.34 6.58
CA HIS A 86 8.34 2.59 6.31
C HIS A 86 7.44 2.89 7.52
N GLY A 87 8.04 3.46 8.60
CA GLY A 87 7.30 3.88 9.79
C GLY A 87 6.82 2.72 10.66
N THR A 88 5.67 2.89 11.30
CA THR A 88 5.20 2.01 12.39
C THR A 88 3.87 1.35 12.13
N ALA A 89 3.02 1.91 11.25
CA ALA A 89 1.63 1.49 11.07
C ALA A 89 1.48 0.01 10.69
N TRP A 90 2.37 -0.51 9.85
CA TRP A 90 2.35 -1.89 9.40
C TRP A 90 2.59 -2.96 10.49
N ARG A 91 2.97 -2.51 11.70
CA ARG A 91 3.13 -3.34 12.92
C ARG A 91 2.05 -3.08 13.97
N ARG A 92 1.01 -2.34 13.64
CA ARG A 92 -0.01 -1.93 14.59
C ARG A 92 -1.35 -2.52 14.23
N THR A 93 -2.11 -2.92 15.23
CA THR A 93 -3.49 -3.35 15.05
C THR A 93 -4.40 -2.15 14.87
N PHE A 94 -5.18 -2.14 13.81
CA PHE A 94 -6.14 -1.08 13.50
C PHE A 94 -7.53 -1.40 14.05
N ALA A 95 -8.21 -0.36 14.53
CA ALA A 95 -9.60 -0.47 14.94
C ALA A 95 -10.53 -0.33 13.73
N VAL A 96 -11.52 -1.21 13.62
CA VAL A 96 -12.59 -1.07 12.63
C VAL A 96 -13.57 -0.01 13.10
N SER A 97 -13.71 1.08 12.36
CA SER A 97 -14.68 2.15 12.64
C SER A 97 -15.97 2.03 11.84
N ARG A 98 -15.91 1.42 10.64
CA ARG A 98 -17.09 1.16 9.80
C ARG A 98 -16.84 -0.02 8.89
N ARG A 99 -17.89 -0.81 8.65
CA ARG A 99 -17.94 -1.87 7.63
C ARG A 99 -19.30 -1.87 6.95
N LEU A 100 -19.28 -1.92 5.61
CA LEU A 100 -20.45 -2.08 4.77
C LEU A 100 -20.16 -3.17 3.75
N VAL A 101 -21.11 -4.08 3.50
CA VAL A 101 -20.99 -5.12 2.47
C VAL A 101 -22.29 -5.13 1.68
N GLU A 102 -22.22 -4.73 0.43
CA GLU A 102 -23.34 -4.72 -0.53
C GLU A 102 -22.90 -5.39 -1.84
N PRO A 103 -23.84 -5.87 -2.67
CA PRO A 103 -23.51 -6.60 -3.90
C PRO A 103 -22.63 -5.83 -4.89
N SER A 104 -22.76 -4.51 -4.94
CA SER A 104 -22.00 -3.64 -5.88
C SER A 104 -20.90 -2.82 -5.21
N ARG A 105 -20.90 -2.74 -3.87
CA ARG A 105 -19.95 -1.92 -3.12
C ARG A 105 -19.74 -2.46 -1.71
N SER A 106 -18.52 -2.77 -1.37
CA SER A 106 -18.12 -3.06 0.01
C SER A 106 -17.15 -1.99 0.51
N GLU A 107 -17.21 -1.68 1.80
CA GLU A 107 -16.42 -0.61 2.41
C GLU A 107 -15.95 -1.02 3.80
N LEU A 108 -14.70 -0.73 4.10
CA LEU A 108 -14.08 -0.87 5.41
C LEU A 108 -13.33 0.41 5.75
N VAL A 109 -13.58 0.96 6.94
CA VAL A 109 -12.83 2.10 7.44
C VAL A 109 -12.10 1.68 8.70
N LEU A 110 -10.79 1.84 8.68
CA LEU A 110 -9.88 1.50 9.76
C LEU A 110 -9.32 2.77 10.38
N GLY A 111 -9.03 2.73 11.67
CA GLY A 111 -8.45 3.85 12.40
C GLY A 111 -7.23 3.45 13.23
N LEU A 112 -6.22 4.32 13.24
CA LEU A 112 -5.04 4.22 14.10
C LEU A 112 -4.72 5.61 14.66
N SER A 113 -4.34 5.67 15.95
CA SER A 113 -3.83 6.91 16.55
C SER A 113 -2.38 6.68 17.02
N GLU A 114 -1.50 7.61 16.69
CA GLU A 114 -0.11 7.59 17.13
C GLU A 114 0.36 9.01 17.47
N GLY A 115 0.65 9.25 18.74
CA GLY A 115 0.98 10.58 19.23
C GLY A 115 -0.13 11.59 18.90
N PRO A 116 0.21 12.74 18.28
CA PRO A 116 -0.77 13.76 17.90
C PRO A 116 -1.48 13.47 16.57
N ALA A 117 -1.22 12.35 15.93
CA ALA A 117 -1.77 12.02 14.62
C ALA A 117 -2.88 10.97 14.71
N LYS A 118 -3.93 11.18 13.93
CA LYS A 118 -4.97 10.20 13.63
C LYS A 118 -4.89 9.82 12.16
N LEU A 119 -4.73 8.53 11.88
CA LEU A 119 -4.85 7.94 10.56
C LEU A 119 -6.23 7.30 10.41
N GLU A 120 -6.96 7.66 9.36
CA GLU A 120 -8.15 6.97 8.88
C GLU A 120 -7.82 6.35 7.53
N TYR A 121 -8.08 5.05 7.40
CA TYR A 121 -7.79 4.31 6.17
C TYR A 121 -9.09 3.75 5.61
N PHE A 122 -9.49 4.26 4.45
CA PHE A 122 -10.70 3.91 3.74
C PHE A 122 -10.35 2.88 2.67
N ILE A 123 -11.04 1.76 2.68
CA ILE A 123 -10.91 0.66 1.72
C ILE A 123 -12.28 0.47 1.08
N VAL A 124 -12.37 0.72 -0.22
CA VAL A 124 -13.61 0.63 -0.98
C VAL A 124 -13.40 -0.33 -2.14
N LEU A 125 -14.25 -1.35 -2.19
CA LEU A 125 -14.28 -2.36 -3.23
C LEU A 125 -15.55 -2.22 -4.08
N THR A 126 -15.35 -2.10 -5.38
CA THR A 126 -16.40 -2.15 -6.40
C THR A 126 -16.00 -3.17 -7.47
N ASP A 127 -15.89 -2.79 -8.74
CA ASP A 127 -15.16 -3.51 -9.80
C ASP A 127 -13.63 -3.21 -9.73
N CYS A 128 -13.24 -2.24 -8.92
CA CYS A 128 -11.87 -1.87 -8.62
C CYS A 128 -11.66 -1.74 -7.10
N LEU A 129 -10.39 -1.69 -6.68
CA LEU A 129 -9.99 -1.47 -5.29
C LEU A 129 -9.52 -0.02 -5.13
N SER A 130 -10.20 0.75 -4.29
CA SER A 130 -9.84 2.13 -3.95
C SER A 130 -9.44 2.22 -2.49
N LEU A 131 -8.29 2.80 -2.24
CA LEU A 131 -7.65 2.95 -0.94
C LEU A 131 -7.37 4.43 -0.68
N GLU A 132 -7.72 4.95 0.50
CA GLU A 132 -7.41 6.33 0.87
C GLU A 132 -6.91 6.40 2.31
N MET A 133 -5.73 6.95 2.52
CA MET A 133 -5.20 7.33 3.82
C MET A 133 -5.47 8.80 4.09
N VAL A 134 -6.09 9.12 5.23
CA VAL A 134 -6.30 10.49 5.68
C VAL A 134 -5.61 10.65 7.02
N THR A 135 -4.56 11.47 7.05
CA THR A 135 -3.83 11.82 8.29
C THR A 135 -4.29 13.16 8.80
N THR A 136 -4.80 13.21 10.04
CA THR A 136 -5.20 14.44 10.74
C THR A 136 -4.23 14.70 11.88
N ASN A 137 -3.66 15.90 11.95
CA ASN A 137 -2.93 16.36 13.11
C ASN A 137 -3.91 16.90 14.15
N THR A 138 -4.06 16.18 15.26
CA THR A 138 -4.93 16.56 16.40
C THR A 138 -4.16 17.26 17.53
N GLY A 139 -2.86 17.47 17.35
CA GLY A 139 -1.98 18.14 18.31
C GLY A 139 -1.96 19.65 18.14
N THR A 140 -1.10 20.31 18.92
CA THR A 140 -0.91 21.76 18.96
C THR A 140 0.33 22.23 18.19
N ASN A 141 1.22 21.32 17.80
CA ASN A 141 2.41 21.58 16.99
C ASN A 141 2.29 20.91 15.62
N GLU A 142 3.13 21.29 14.67
CA GLU A 142 3.23 20.60 13.38
C GLU A 142 3.58 19.11 13.58
N PHE A 143 2.90 18.25 12.84
CA PHE A 143 3.21 16.83 12.78
C PHE A 143 3.92 16.52 11.46
N MET A 144 5.13 16.02 11.56
CA MET A 144 5.94 15.65 10.38
C MET A 144 5.56 14.25 9.91
N CYS A 145 5.09 14.13 8.68
CA CYS A 145 4.60 12.87 8.13
C CYS A 145 4.96 12.72 6.65
N SER A 146 5.45 11.55 6.26
CA SER A 146 5.47 11.10 4.87
C SER A 146 4.82 9.72 4.80
N TYR A 147 4.13 9.42 3.70
CA TYR A 147 3.42 8.15 3.60
C TYR A 147 3.19 7.73 2.16
N GLY A 148 2.89 6.45 1.97
CA GLY A 148 2.63 5.87 0.67
C GLY A 148 1.97 4.51 0.75
N PHE A 149 1.53 4.04 -0.39
CA PHE A 149 1.10 2.66 -0.61
C PHE A 149 2.24 1.88 -1.26
N HIS A 150 2.46 0.64 -0.83
CA HIS A 150 3.50 -0.22 -1.39
C HIS A 150 2.89 -1.48 -2.05
N PRO A 151 2.16 -1.34 -3.17
CA PRO A 151 1.47 -2.46 -3.81
C PRO A 151 2.45 -3.38 -4.53
N TYR A 152 2.46 -4.65 -4.15
CA TYR A 152 3.15 -5.71 -4.87
C TYR A 152 2.21 -6.25 -5.95
N LEU A 153 2.22 -5.62 -7.13
CA LEU A 153 1.35 -6.00 -8.23
C LEU A 153 1.91 -7.23 -8.95
N ARG A 154 1.09 -8.29 -9.02
CA ARG A 154 1.50 -9.56 -9.60
C ARG A 154 1.67 -9.44 -11.10
N VAL A 155 2.79 -9.95 -11.61
CA VAL A 155 3.07 -10.12 -13.04
C VAL A 155 3.51 -11.57 -13.32
N ALA A 156 3.30 -12.04 -14.54
CA ALA A 156 3.71 -13.39 -14.92
C ALA A 156 5.23 -13.49 -15.09
N GLU A 157 5.82 -12.49 -15.75
CA GLU A 157 7.26 -12.40 -16.00
C GLU A 157 7.71 -10.94 -15.92
N ARG A 158 8.51 -10.59 -14.93
CA ARG A 158 9.01 -9.22 -14.74
C ARG A 158 9.74 -8.67 -15.97
N ASP A 159 10.61 -9.46 -16.58
CA ASP A 159 11.45 -9.03 -17.72
C ASP A 159 10.64 -8.75 -18.99
N ARG A 160 9.35 -9.16 -19.01
CA ARG A 160 8.38 -8.88 -20.09
C ARG A 160 7.32 -7.87 -19.66
N THR A 161 7.60 -7.15 -18.58
CA THR A 161 6.69 -6.16 -17.98
C THR A 161 7.23 -4.76 -18.21
N THR A 162 6.34 -3.83 -18.52
CA THR A 162 6.67 -2.40 -18.65
C THR A 162 5.73 -1.55 -17.80
N VAL A 163 6.25 -0.41 -17.33
CA VAL A 163 5.48 0.62 -16.62
C VAL A 163 5.32 1.82 -17.54
N ASP A 164 4.09 2.31 -17.66
CA ASP A 164 3.68 3.49 -18.42
C ASP A 164 3.14 4.59 -17.48
N GLY A 165 2.95 5.81 -18.02
CA GLY A 165 2.48 6.98 -17.26
C GLY A 165 3.59 7.81 -16.62
N ILE A 166 4.85 7.48 -16.89
CA ILE A 166 6.03 8.16 -16.33
C ILE A 166 6.82 8.96 -17.38
N ASP A 167 6.37 8.98 -18.62
CA ASP A 167 7.03 9.77 -19.68
C ASP A 167 7.08 11.26 -19.31
N ALA A 168 8.20 11.88 -19.61
CA ALA A 168 8.51 13.28 -19.31
C ALA A 168 8.57 13.65 -17.81
N LEU A 169 8.46 12.70 -16.88
CA LEU A 169 8.65 12.97 -15.46
C LEU A 169 10.15 13.08 -15.12
N ALA A 170 10.47 14.01 -14.23
CA ALA A 170 11.78 14.05 -13.57
C ALA A 170 11.89 12.86 -12.63
N PHE A 171 13.06 12.22 -12.60
CA PHE A 171 13.32 11.07 -11.72
C PHE A 171 14.64 11.18 -10.99
N GLU A 172 14.74 10.50 -9.88
CA GLU A 172 15.98 10.21 -9.17
C GLU A 172 15.93 8.76 -8.65
N ASP A 173 17.06 8.05 -8.73
CA ASP A 173 17.22 6.73 -8.10
C ASP A 173 17.40 6.89 -6.58
N ASP A 174 17.07 5.83 -5.83
CA ASP A 174 17.38 5.76 -4.41
C ASP A 174 18.87 6.06 -4.19
N PRO A 175 19.22 7.01 -3.30
CA PRO A 175 20.61 7.44 -3.08
C PRO A 175 21.53 6.35 -2.50
N SER A 176 20.96 5.25 -1.98
CA SER A 176 21.74 4.11 -1.49
C SER A 176 22.27 3.19 -2.59
N ARG A 177 21.87 3.39 -3.85
CA ARG A 177 22.37 2.60 -4.98
C ARG A 177 23.83 2.94 -5.27
N ASP A 178 24.58 1.98 -5.81
CA ASP A 178 26.01 2.15 -6.17
C ASP A 178 26.25 3.30 -7.15
N SER A 179 25.30 3.56 -8.06
CA SER A 179 25.39 4.60 -9.08
C SER A 179 23.99 5.17 -9.31
N PRO A 180 23.49 6.04 -8.42
CA PRO A 180 22.16 6.61 -8.57
C PRO A 180 22.10 7.57 -9.76
N GLU A 181 21.10 7.39 -10.61
CA GLU A 181 20.83 8.25 -11.76
C GLU A 181 19.74 9.26 -11.44
N ARG A 182 19.75 10.37 -12.16
CA ARG A 182 18.68 11.39 -12.16
C ARG A 182 18.53 12.01 -13.54
N GLY A 183 17.33 12.45 -13.84
CA GLY A 183 17.06 13.06 -15.16
C GLY A 183 15.59 13.25 -15.44
N VAL A 184 15.24 13.25 -16.70
CA VAL A 184 13.86 13.22 -17.20
C VAL A 184 13.68 11.94 -17.99
N TRP A 185 12.72 11.12 -17.58
CA TRP A 185 12.44 9.83 -18.23
C TRP A 185 11.79 10.01 -19.60
N ARG A 186 12.00 9.04 -20.50
CA ARG A 186 11.39 9.01 -21.82
C ARG A 186 10.79 7.64 -22.13
N GLY A 187 9.52 7.64 -22.47
CA GLY A 187 8.77 6.44 -22.84
C GLY A 187 8.41 5.55 -21.66
N MET A 188 8.06 4.31 -21.96
CA MET A 188 7.76 3.27 -20.95
C MET A 188 9.04 2.74 -20.31
N LEU A 189 8.95 2.33 -19.06
CA LEU A 189 10.05 1.72 -18.31
C LEU A 189 9.95 0.20 -18.37
N ALA A 190 10.94 -0.46 -18.98
CA ALA A 190 11.05 -1.92 -18.97
C ALA A 190 11.70 -2.40 -17.67
N LEU A 191 11.12 -3.40 -17.03
CA LEU A 191 11.61 -3.95 -15.76
C LEU A 191 12.66 -5.06 -16.01
N THR A 192 13.75 -4.76 -16.69
CA THR A 192 14.80 -5.73 -17.04
C THR A 192 15.97 -5.79 -16.07
N SER A 193 16.05 -4.84 -15.15
CA SER A 193 17.09 -4.75 -14.12
C SER A 193 16.48 -4.40 -12.77
N SER A 194 17.27 -4.47 -11.68
CA SER A 194 16.89 -3.89 -10.40
C SER A 194 16.55 -2.42 -10.58
N ILE A 195 15.44 -1.98 -10.00
CA ILE A 195 14.99 -0.60 -10.04
C ILE A 195 14.48 -0.16 -8.66
N ASP A 196 14.86 1.04 -8.26
CA ASP A 196 14.32 1.79 -7.14
C ASP A 196 14.40 3.25 -7.55
N ARG A 197 13.32 3.74 -8.18
CA ARG A 197 13.34 5.02 -8.90
C ARG A 197 12.09 5.84 -8.57
N ILE A 198 12.33 7.01 -8.02
CA ILE A 198 11.28 7.95 -7.62
C ILE A 198 11.08 8.98 -8.73
N PHE A 199 9.86 9.05 -9.24
CA PHE A 199 9.42 10.02 -10.24
C PHE A 199 8.64 11.14 -9.56
N ARG A 200 8.99 12.39 -9.86
CA ARG A 200 8.26 13.57 -9.38
C ARG A 200 7.03 13.83 -10.24
N MET A 201 5.87 13.91 -9.61
CA MET A 201 4.66 14.33 -10.30
C MET A 201 4.66 15.86 -10.57
N PRO A 202 4.02 16.32 -11.66
CA PRO A 202 4.10 17.72 -12.08
C PRO A 202 3.62 18.71 -11.02
N ASP A 203 2.50 18.38 -10.35
CA ASP A 203 1.91 19.20 -9.30
C ASP A 203 1.66 18.36 -8.04
N ALA A 204 2.02 18.89 -6.87
CA ALA A 204 1.72 18.27 -5.60
C ALA A 204 0.19 18.17 -5.41
N GLY A 205 -0.33 16.94 -5.29
CA GLY A 205 -1.76 16.67 -5.21
C GLY A 205 -2.46 16.46 -6.55
N SER A 206 -1.70 16.37 -7.66
CA SER A 206 -2.24 16.05 -8.98
C SER A 206 -2.79 14.63 -9.05
N HIS A 207 -3.65 14.41 -10.04
CA HIS A 207 -4.11 13.09 -10.45
C HIS A 207 -3.04 12.44 -11.32
N GLY A 208 -2.55 11.26 -10.90
CA GLY A 208 -1.61 10.44 -11.67
C GLY A 208 -2.30 9.16 -12.14
N VAL A 209 -1.94 8.72 -13.34
CA VAL A 209 -2.38 7.44 -13.92
C VAL A 209 -1.15 6.71 -14.43
N PHE A 210 -0.93 5.52 -13.90
CA PHE A 210 0.16 4.64 -14.28
C PHE A 210 -0.41 3.29 -14.74
N ALA A 211 0.31 2.59 -15.60
CA ALA A 211 -0.09 1.27 -16.06
C ALA A 211 1.08 0.29 -16.01
N ILE A 212 0.84 -0.90 -15.48
CA ILE A 212 1.75 -2.04 -15.56
C ILE A 212 1.22 -2.95 -16.66
N HIS A 213 1.97 -3.07 -17.74
CA HIS A 213 1.68 -3.95 -18.86
C HIS A 213 2.37 -5.29 -18.66
N ASP A 214 1.66 -6.26 -18.12
CA ASP A 214 2.10 -7.66 -18.00
C ASP A 214 1.82 -8.42 -19.31
N ARG A 215 2.74 -8.33 -20.27
CA ARG A 215 2.56 -8.97 -21.58
C ARG A 215 2.50 -10.49 -21.49
N ALA A 216 3.26 -11.10 -20.58
CA ALA A 216 3.27 -12.56 -20.41
C ALA A 216 1.98 -13.05 -19.76
N GLY A 217 1.41 -12.29 -18.82
CA GLY A 217 0.14 -12.57 -18.17
C GLY A 217 -1.09 -12.11 -18.94
N GLY A 218 -0.92 -11.38 -20.05
CA GLY A 218 -2.03 -10.85 -20.87
C GLY A 218 -2.93 -9.88 -20.10
N ARG A 219 -2.33 -9.00 -19.26
CA ARG A 219 -3.07 -8.08 -18.40
C ARG A 219 -2.45 -6.70 -18.32
N ILE A 220 -3.27 -5.72 -17.99
CA ILE A 220 -2.86 -4.38 -17.63
C ILE A 220 -3.44 -4.07 -16.24
N ALA A 221 -2.58 -3.64 -15.31
CA ALA A 221 -3.00 -3.07 -14.05
C ALA A 221 -2.84 -1.56 -14.10
N TYR A 222 -3.94 -0.83 -13.98
CA TYR A 222 -3.95 0.62 -13.85
C TYR A 222 -3.88 1.00 -12.38
N ILE A 223 -3.04 1.97 -12.09
CA ILE A 223 -2.87 2.59 -10.77
C ILE A 223 -3.18 4.07 -10.93
N GLU A 224 -4.33 4.50 -10.41
CA GLU A 224 -4.70 5.91 -10.35
C GLU A 224 -4.39 6.44 -8.95
N CYS A 225 -3.85 7.64 -8.83
CA CYS A 225 -3.61 8.28 -7.54
C CYS A 225 -4.05 9.74 -7.50
N LEU A 226 -4.41 10.19 -6.31
CA LEU A 226 -4.73 11.58 -6.00
C LEU A 226 -4.05 11.95 -4.67
N GLY A 227 -3.43 13.12 -4.61
CA GLY A 227 -2.75 13.60 -3.41
C GLY A 227 -1.28 13.17 -3.32
N ALA A 228 -0.80 12.28 -4.20
CA ALA A 228 0.62 11.98 -4.33
C ALA A 228 1.39 13.17 -4.93
N ASN A 229 2.66 13.31 -4.57
CA ASN A 229 3.57 14.23 -5.24
C ASN A 229 4.75 13.53 -5.90
N HIS A 230 4.90 12.23 -5.63
CA HIS A 230 5.84 11.34 -6.30
C HIS A 230 5.22 9.96 -6.50
N VAL A 231 5.82 9.19 -7.39
CA VAL A 231 5.56 7.75 -7.54
C VAL A 231 6.90 7.03 -7.54
N ASN A 232 7.03 5.99 -6.72
CA ASN A 232 8.19 5.11 -6.77
C ASN A 232 7.89 3.90 -7.65
N VAL A 233 8.83 3.53 -8.50
CA VAL A 233 8.81 2.24 -9.23
C VAL A 233 9.92 1.39 -8.67
N TRP A 234 9.53 0.25 -8.07
CA TRP A 234 10.46 -0.62 -7.40
C TRP A 234 10.32 -2.09 -7.82
N ASN A 235 11.47 -2.71 -8.01
CA ASN A 235 11.67 -4.15 -8.03
C ASN A 235 13.15 -4.43 -7.70
N PRO A 236 13.45 -5.27 -6.70
CA PRO A 236 14.84 -5.48 -6.24
C PRO A 236 15.72 -6.18 -7.28
N GLY A 237 15.14 -6.81 -8.29
CA GLY A 237 15.86 -7.70 -9.18
C GLY A 237 16.20 -9.02 -8.47
N SER A 238 17.37 -9.56 -8.69
CA SER A 238 17.79 -10.81 -8.04
C SER A 238 18.10 -10.60 -6.55
N GLU A 239 18.02 -11.65 -5.77
CA GLU A 239 18.41 -11.67 -4.35
C GLU A 239 19.82 -11.09 -4.10
N LYS A 240 20.72 -11.20 -5.10
CA LYS A 240 22.04 -10.61 -5.06
C LYS A 240 22.01 -9.08 -4.89
N ASN A 241 21.00 -8.42 -5.43
CA ASN A 241 20.87 -6.97 -5.35
C ASN A 241 20.21 -6.50 -4.03
N CYS A 242 19.32 -7.33 -3.48
CA CYS A 242 18.61 -7.06 -2.22
C CYS A 242 18.52 -8.34 -1.38
N PRO A 243 19.62 -8.79 -0.77
CA PRO A 243 19.65 -10.04 -0.01
C PRO A 243 18.64 -10.04 1.15
N GLY A 244 17.82 -11.09 1.23
CA GLY A 244 16.84 -11.26 2.31
C GLY A 244 15.62 -10.32 2.26
N VAL A 245 15.50 -9.46 1.25
CA VAL A 245 14.36 -8.56 1.10
C VAL A 245 13.18 -9.28 0.43
N VAL A 246 13.47 -10.09 -0.58
CA VAL A 246 12.47 -10.87 -1.31
C VAL A 246 12.92 -12.33 -1.37
N PRO A 247 12.08 -13.30 -0.93
CA PRO A 247 12.44 -14.69 -0.93
C PRO A 247 12.69 -15.25 -2.35
N GLY A 248 13.80 -15.96 -2.52
CA GLY A 248 14.11 -16.72 -3.73
C GLY A 248 13.93 -15.95 -5.04
N ASP A 249 13.11 -16.49 -5.94
CA ASP A 249 12.84 -15.94 -7.27
C ASP A 249 11.52 -15.13 -7.36
N GLU A 250 10.90 -14.78 -6.25
CA GLU A 250 9.61 -14.05 -6.24
C GLU A 250 9.70 -12.67 -6.88
N TRP A 251 10.89 -12.04 -6.84
CA TRP A 251 11.15 -10.79 -7.54
C TRP A 251 10.79 -10.82 -9.04
N ARG A 252 10.72 -12.02 -9.63
CA ARG A 252 10.32 -12.21 -11.04
C ARG A 252 8.83 -12.04 -11.26
N ARG A 253 8.02 -12.06 -10.21
CA ARG A 253 6.56 -12.20 -10.28
C ARG A 253 5.80 -10.96 -9.82
N PHE A 254 6.48 -9.84 -9.55
CA PHE A 254 5.81 -8.59 -9.18
C PHE A 254 6.50 -7.35 -9.74
N ALA A 255 5.74 -6.25 -9.69
CA ALA A 255 6.22 -4.89 -9.87
C ALA A 255 5.52 -4.01 -8.84
N CYS A 256 6.26 -3.07 -8.23
CA CYS A 256 5.68 -2.04 -7.38
C CYS A 256 5.62 -0.71 -8.13
N VAL A 257 4.44 -0.09 -8.12
CA VAL A 257 4.22 1.30 -8.53
C VAL A 257 3.51 1.97 -7.36
N GLU A 258 4.23 2.81 -6.66
CA GLU A 258 3.93 3.26 -5.31
C GLU A 258 3.62 4.77 -5.30
N PRO A 259 2.35 5.18 -5.26
CA PRO A 259 2.02 6.57 -5.00
C PRO A 259 2.46 6.97 -3.59
N ILE A 260 3.25 8.04 -3.48
CA ILE A 260 3.82 8.51 -2.23
C ILE A 260 3.64 10.02 -2.05
N LEU A 261 3.58 10.45 -0.78
CA LEU A 261 3.56 11.85 -0.39
C LEU A 261 4.73 12.11 0.55
N VAL A 262 5.78 12.74 0.03
CA VAL A 262 7.09 12.93 0.69
C VAL A 262 7.61 14.35 0.45
N GLY A 263 8.54 14.81 1.28
CA GLY A 263 9.22 16.10 1.11
C GLY A 263 10.33 16.07 0.05
N GLY A 264 10.88 14.89 -0.22
CA GLY A 264 11.95 14.68 -1.19
C GLY A 264 12.14 13.19 -1.48
N VAL A 265 13.03 12.86 -2.40
CA VAL A 265 13.36 11.49 -2.83
C VAL A 265 13.96 10.64 -1.70
N ASP A 266 14.48 11.26 -0.66
CA ASP A 266 14.95 10.61 0.56
C ASP A 266 13.80 10.16 1.50
N GLY A 267 12.55 10.32 1.09
CA GLY A 267 11.38 10.02 1.90
C GLY A 267 11.15 11.01 3.04
N SER A 268 11.82 12.17 3.05
CA SER A 268 11.69 13.17 4.12
C SER A 268 10.22 13.56 4.34
N PRO A 269 9.82 13.79 5.61
CA PRO A 269 8.43 14.07 5.93
C PRO A 269 8.03 15.52 5.58
N LEU A 270 6.72 15.71 5.36
CA LEU A 270 6.07 17.00 5.16
C LEU A 270 5.32 17.42 6.43
N PRO A 271 5.26 18.72 6.76
CA PRO A 271 4.51 19.19 7.91
C PRO A 271 3.00 19.12 7.67
N ILE A 272 2.26 18.70 8.68
CA ILE A 272 0.80 18.84 8.80
C ILE A 272 0.54 19.80 9.96
N PRO A 273 0.07 21.04 9.71
CA PRO A 273 -0.20 21.99 10.77
C PRO A 273 -1.30 21.52 11.73
N PRO A 274 -1.38 22.08 12.96
CA PRO A 274 -2.42 21.75 13.93
C PRO A 274 -3.84 21.86 13.35
N GLY A 275 -4.67 20.84 13.58
CA GLY A 275 -6.04 20.75 13.09
C GLY A 275 -6.18 20.54 11.58
N LYS A 276 -5.07 20.42 10.84
CA LYS A 276 -5.10 20.16 9.39
C LYS A 276 -4.97 18.69 9.10
N ARG A 277 -5.34 18.33 7.86
CA ARG A 277 -5.25 16.96 7.34
C ARG A 277 -4.60 16.93 5.96
N ARG A 278 -4.05 15.79 5.61
CA ARG A 278 -3.60 15.45 4.26
C ARG A 278 -4.15 14.08 3.89
N SER A 279 -4.44 13.87 2.61
CA SER A 279 -4.86 12.57 2.11
C SER A 279 -4.02 12.12 0.93
N LEU A 280 -3.94 10.80 0.78
CA LEU A 280 -3.38 10.11 -0.36
C LEU A 280 -4.34 9.00 -0.76
N LYS A 281 -4.79 9.01 -2.01
CA LYS A 281 -5.68 8.00 -2.57
C LYS A 281 -4.98 7.23 -3.68
N MET A 282 -5.24 5.92 -3.74
CA MET A 282 -4.84 5.02 -4.81
C MET A 282 -6.04 4.18 -5.24
N THR A 283 -6.22 3.98 -6.53
CA THR A 283 -7.20 3.04 -7.08
C THR A 283 -6.50 2.08 -8.03
N ILE A 284 -6.75 0.79 -7.85
CA ILE A 284 -6.19 -0.27 -8.69
C ILE A 284 -7.33 -0.92 -9.47
N ARG A 285 -7.17 -0.98 -10.80
CA ARG A 285 -8.03 -1.71 -11.72
C ARG A 285 -7.18 -2.65 -12.55
N SER A 286 -7.56 -3.92 -12.64
CA SER A 286 -6.92 -4.91 -13.51
C SER A 286 -7.86 -5.33 -14.64
N VAL A 287 -7.38 -5.25 -15.87
CA VAL A 287 -8.11 -5.67 -17.06
C VAL A 287 -7.31 -6.69 -17.85
N LYS A 288 -7.99 -7.57 -18.59
CA LYS A 288 -7.32 -8.41 -19.59
C LYS A 288 -6.85 -7.51 -20.73
N CYS A 289 -5.61 -7.72 -21.18
CA CYS A 289 -5.18 -7.16 -22.45
C CYS A 289 -5.99 -7.88 -23.54
N GLU A 290 -6.71 -7.15 -24.37
CA GLU A 290 -7.20 -7.74 -25.62
C GLU A 290 -5.93 -8.09 -26.40
N GLN A 291 -5.63 -9.39 -26.50
CA GLN A 291 -4.60 -9.84 -27.41
C GLN A 291 -5.07 -9.38 -28.79
N ASP A 292 -4.25 -8.57 -29.46
CA ASP A 292 -4.44 -8.31 -30.86
C ASP A 292 -4.70 -9.67 -31.53
N ALA A 293 -5.97 -9.86 -31.92
CA ALA A 293 -6.38 -10.96 -32.76
C ALA A 293 -5.85 -10.66 -34.18
N ALA A 294 -4.54 -10.58 -34.28
CA ALA A 294 -3.86 -10.27 -35.52
C ALA A 294 -2.55 -11.03 -35.62
N ARG A 295 -2.69 -12.19 -36.28
CA ARG A 295 -1.71 -12.92 -37.12
C ARG A 295 -0.85 -13.97 -36.46
#